data_510e0a45a7b6ec16f91067bc18ae80b1
#
_entry.id   510e0a45a7b6ec16f91067bc18ae80b1
#
_cell.length_a   1.000
_cell.length_b   1.000
_cell.length_c   1.000
_cell.angle_alpha   90.00
_cell.angle_beta   90.00
_cell.angle_gamma   90.00
#
_symmetry.space_group_name_H-M   'P 1'
#
loop_
_entity.id
_entity.type
_entity.pdbx_description
1 polymer ?
#
loop_
_entity_poly.entity_id
_entity_poly.type
_entity_poly.pdbx_seq_one_letter_code
_entity_poly.pdbx_strand_id
1 'polypeptide(L)'
;MIIAAKHVDYHRDIYAETIVKWGVESQLWMAAEEMGELLQKLSHFIRGRCDEDAVAEEIADCFLMLEEMAFVFGRDKVITWIERKKEVVAQRLDEKEFRPAKEIMKENNI
;
A
#
# COMPACT_ATOMS: atom_id res chain seq x y z
N MET A 1 9.28 -22.99 2.63
CA MET A 1 10.28 -23.47 1.63
C MET A 1 10.54 -22.35 0.62
N ILE A 2 11.79 -21.96 0.44
CA ILE A 2 12.15 -20.83 -0.41
C ILE A 2 12.53 -21.33 -1.80
N ILE A 3 11.58 -21.86 -2.53
CA ILE A 3 11.82 -22.40 -3.88
C ILE A 3 11.83 -21.29 -4.93
N ALA A 4 10.97 -20.29 -4.76
CA ALA A 4 10.75 -19.26 -5.76
C ALA A 4 11.97 -18.37 -6.03
N ALA A 5 12.82 -18.14 -5.01
CA ALA A 5 13.98 -17.26 -5.13
C ALA A 5 15.00 -17.73 -6.19
N LYS A 6 15.07 -19.02 -6.49
CA LYS A 6 15.99 -19.58 -7.50
C LYS A 6 15.61 -19.24 -8.94
N HIS A 7 14.37 -18.90 -9.17
CA HIS A 7 13.79 -18.70 -10.50
C HIS A 7 13.30 -17.29 -10.76
N VAL A 8 13.52 -16.38 -9.81
CA VAL A 8 13.13 -14.98 -9.97
C VAL A 8 14.13 -14.25 -10.86
N ASP A 9 13.67 -13.78 -12.01
CA ASP A 9 14.42 -12.88 -12.84
C ASP A 9 14.12 -11.44 -12.42
N TYR A 10 15.03 -10.83 -11.67
CA TYR A 10 14.85 -9.47 -11.16
C TYR A 10 14.89 -8.39 -12.23
N HIS A 11 15.29 -8.73 -13.46
CA HIS A 11 15.23 -7.82 -14.60
C HIS A 11 13.90 -7.89 -15.34
N ARG A 12 13.08 -8.87 -15.01
CA ARG A 12 11.78 -9.07 -15.62
C ARG A 12 10.78 -8.05 -15.11
N ASP A 13 10.11 -7.37 -16.03
CA ASP A 13 9.01 -6.47 -15.67
C ASP A 13 7.70 -7.26 -15.61
N ILE A 14 7.40 -7.81 -14.45
CA ILE A 14 6.21 -8.63 -14.24
C ILE A 14 4.92 -7.83 -14.44
N TYR A 15 4.95 -6.53 -14.20
CA TYR A 15 3.75 -5.70 -14.32
C TYR A 15 3.36 -5.46 -15.77
N ALA A 16 4.33 -5.26 -16.64
CA ALA A 16 4.07 -5.21 -18.08
C ALA A 16 3.46 -6.53 -18.58
N GLU A 17 3.97 -7.66 -18.10
CA GLU A 17 3.49 -8.98 -18.48
C GLU A 17 2.07 -9.27 -17.98
N THR A 18 1.73 -8.86 -16.77
CA THR A 18 0.38 -9.04 -16.22
C THR A 18 -0.65 -8.25 -17.02
N ILE A 19 -0.31 -7.03 -17.41
CA ILE A 19 -1.18 -6.18 -18.23
C ILE A 19 -1.40 -6.80 -19.62
N VAL A 20 -0.35 -7.30 -20.24
CA VAL A 20 -0.45 -7.97 -21.55
C VAL A 20 -1.32 -9.23 -21.45
N LYS A 21 -1.14 -10.01 -20.41
CA LYS A 21 -1.84 -11.28 -20.24
C LYS A 21 -3.30 -11.12 -19.82
N TRP A 22 -3.58 -10.23 -18.88
CA TRP A 22 -4.90 -10.14 -18.24
C TRP A 22 -5.66 -8.85 -18.55
N GLY A 23 -4.98 -7.83 -19.10
CA GLY A 23 -5.60 -6.56 -19.47
C GLY A 23 -5.69 -5.55 -18.32
N VAL A 24 -5.74 -4.28 -18.68
CA VAL A 24 -5.80 -3.16 -17.73
C VAL A 24 -7.05 -3.24 -16.84
N GLU A 25 -8.22 -3.44 -17.44
CA GLU A 25 -9.48 -3.44 -16.71
C GLU A 25 -9.52 -4.53 -15.61
N SER A 26 -9.11 -5.75 -15.96
CA SER A 26 -9.00 -6.86 -15.02
C SER A 26 -8.08 -6.50 -13.84
N GLN A 27 -6.95 -5.86 -14.12
CA GLN A 27 -5.98 -5.50 -13.09
C GLN A 27 -6.45 -4.31 -12.23
N LEU A 28 -7.22 -3.39 -12.79
CA LEU A 28 -7.87 -2.33 -12.01
C LEU A 28 -8.86 -2.91 -10.99
N TRP A 29 -9.68 -3.87 -11.42
CA TRP A 29 -10.60 -4.56 -10.50
C TRP A 29 -9.86 -5.32 -9.42
N MET A 30 -8.77 -6.01 -9.78
CA MET A 30 -7.95 -6.74 -8.82
C MET A 30 -7.31 -5.79 -7.80
N ALA A 31 -6.81 -4.65 -8.24
CA ALA A 31 -6.27 -3.63 -7.33
C ALA A 31 -7.33 -3.15 -6.34
N ALA A 32 -8.53 -2.86 -6.82
CA ALA A 32 -9.65 -2.44 -5.97
C ALA A 32 -10.01 -3.52 -4.94
N GLU A 33 -10.02 -4.78 -5.35
CA GLU A 33 -10.30 -5.91 -4.49
C GLU A 33 -9.25 -6.05 -3.38
N GLU A 34 -7.96 -5.99 -3.73
CA GLU A 34 -6.88 -6.08 -2.74
C GLU A 34 -6.89 -4.92 -1.75
N MET A 35 -7.21 -3.70 -2.21
CA MET A 35 -7.37 -2.55 -1.29
C MET A 35 -8.52 -2.79 -0.31
N GLY A 36 -9.62 -3.38 -0.77
CA GLY A 36 -10.75 -3.75 0.09
C GLY A 36 -10.37 -4.81 1.12
N GLU A 37 -9.58 -5.80 0.73
CA GLU A 37 -9.10 -6.84 1.64
C GLU A 37 -8.18 -6.28 2.73
N LEU A 38 -7.30 -5.34 2.38
CA LEU A 38 -6.47 -4.64 3.36
C LEU A 38 -7.33 -3.84 4.35
N LEU A 39 -8.31 -3.11 3.84
CA LEU A 39 -9.22 -2.35 4.69
C LEU A 39 -9.92 -3.25 5.70
N GLN A 40 -10.43 -4.38 5.27
CA GLN A 40 -11.05 -5.38 6.13
C GLN A 40 -10.06 -5.94 7.16
N LYS A 41 -8.85 -6.25 6.72
CA LYS A 41 -7.82 -6.82 7.60
C LYS A 41 -7.39 -5.84 8.70
N LEU A 42 -7.27 -4.56 8.38
CA LEU A 42 -6.99 -3.52 9.37
C LEU A 42 -8.11 -3.43 10.42
N SER A 43 -9.36 -3.50 9.98
CA SER A 43 -10.50 -3.54 10.89
C SER A 43 -10.46 -4.76 11.81
N HIS A 44 -10.14 -5.93 11.28
CA HIS A 44 -10.00 -7.16 12.06
C HIS A 44 -8.87 -7.07 13.07
N PHE A 45 -7.74 -6.48 12.68
CA PHE A 45 -6.61 -6.30 13.59
C PHE A 45 -6.95 -5.39 14.76
N ILE A 46 -7.61 -4.26 14.50
CA ILE A 46 -8.06 -3.32 15.54
C ILE A 46 -8.98 -4.02 16.54
N ARG A 47 -9.81 -4.95 16.09
CA ARG A 47 -10.72 -5.74 16.94
C ARG A 47 -10.08 -6.97 17.58
N GLY A 48 -8.79 -7.19 17.38
CA GLY A 48 -8.09 -8.35 17.91
C GLY A 48 -8.45 -9.68 17.25
N ARG A 49 -8.92 -9.66 16.00
CA ARG A 49 -9.38 -10.85 15.26
C ARG A 49 -8.37 -11.45 14.31
N CYS A 50 -7.25 -10.82 14.09
CA CYS A 50 -6.14 -11.36 13.30
C CYS A 50 -4.81 -10.87 13.84
N ASP A 51 -3.72 -11.54 13.45
CA ASP A 51 -2.38 -11.18 13.87
C ASP A 51 -1.69 -10.22 12.91
N GLU A 52 -0.49 -9.77 13.31
CA GLU A 52 0.32 -8.85 12.51
C GLU A 52 0.74 -9.44 11.17
N ASP A 53 0.99 -10.73 11.10
CA ASP A 53 1.40 -11.41 9.88
C ASP A 53 0.31 -11.38 8.82
N ALA A 54 -0.95 -11.55 9.23
CA ALA A 54 -2.10 -11.45 8.34
C ALA A 54 -2.22 -10.04 7.73
N VAL A 55 -1.94 -9.00 8.51
CA VAL A 55 -1.92 -7.61 8.01
C VAL A 55 -0.76 -7.41 7.05
N ALA A 56 0.43 -7.90 7.40
CA ALA A 56 1.62 -7.77 6.57
C ALA A 56 1.44 -8.42 5.19
N GLU A 57 0.79 -9.57 5.13
CA GLU A 57 0.49 -10.25 3.87
C GLU A 57 -0.39 -9.37 2.95
N GLU A 58 -1.45 -8.78 3.51
CA GLU A 58 -2.33 -7.90 2.73
C GLU A 58 -1.64 -6.61 2.31
N ILE A 59 -0.76 -6.08 3.15
CA ILE A 59 0.07 -4.92 2.76
C ILE A 59 0.93 -5.28 1.55
N ALA A 60 1.56 -6.46 1.55
CA ALA A 60 2.37 -6.92 0.43
C ALA A 60 1.55 -7.03 -0.86
N ASP A 61 0.36 -7.60 -0.80
CA ASP A 61 -0.54 -7.69 -1.94
C ASP A 61 -0.90 -6.31 -2.49
N CYS A 62 -1.18 -5.36 -1.60
CA CYS A 62 -1.47 -3.97 -1.98
C CYS A 62 -0.26 -3.28 -2.61
N PHE A 63 0.96 -3.49 -2.07
CA PHE A 63 2.17 -2.94 -2.66
C PHE A 63 2.37 -3.42 -4.10
N LEU A 64 2.18 -4.70 -4.35
CA LEU A 64 2.29 -5.25 -5.71
C LEU A 64 1.27 -4.61 -6.66
N MET A 65 0.03 -4.47 -6.22
CA MET A 65 -1.01 -3.85 -7.02
C MET A 65 -0.76 -2.35 -7.23
N LEU A 66 -0.24 -1.64 -6.22
CA LEU A 66 0.11 -0.23 -6.35
C LEU A 66 1.26 -0.02 -7.35
N GLU A 67 2.26 -0.88 -7.33
CA GLU A 67 3.35 -0.82 -8.30
C GLU A 67 2.85 -1.08 -9.73
N GLU A 68 1.96 -2.04 -9.89
CA GLU A 68 1.33 -2.32 -11.18
C GLU A 68 0.49 -1.13 -11.66
N MET A 69 -0.29 -0.53 -10.76
CA MET A 69 -1.08 0.66 -11.09
C MET A 69 -0.18 1.86 -11.43
N ALA A 70 0.95 2.01 -10.75
CA ALA A 70 1.94 3.03 -11.10
C ALA A 70 2.49 2.80 -12.51
N PHE A 71 2.70 1.56 -12.90
CA PHE A 71 3.07 1.23 -14.29
C PHE A 71 2.00 1.67 -15.28
N VAL A 72 0.74 1.39 -14.98
CA VAL A 72 -0.40 1.72 -15.86
C VAL A 72 -0.60 3.23 -15.99
N PHE A 73 -0.57 3.96 -14.89
CA PHE A 73 -0.90 5.39 -14.85
C PHE A 73 0.30 6.32 -14.97
N GLY A 74 1.50 5.80 -14.88
CA GLY A 74 2.75 6.53 -15.01
C GLY A 74 3.54 6.57 -13.70
N ARG A 75 4.65 5.83 -13.68
CA ARG A 75 5.53 5.75 -12.49
C ARG A 75 6.05 7.12 -12.07
N ASP A 76 6.49 7.94 -13.03
CA ASP A 76 7.02 9.27 -12.74
C ASP A 76 5.97 10.21 -12.15
N LYS A 77 4.73 10.12 -12.64
CA LYS A 77 3.61 10.88 -12.09
C LYS A 77 3.33 10.51 -10.65
N VAL A 78 3.31 9.22 -10.35
CA VAL A 78 3.08 8.70 -9.00
C VAL A 78 4.19 9.16 -8.07
N ILE A 79 5.45 9.04 -8.46
CA ILE A 79 6.60 9.48 -7.66
C ILE A 79 6.52 10.97 -7.38
N THR A 80 6.21 11.80 -8.38
CA THR A 80 6.06 13.24 -8.22
C THR A 80 4.99 13.59 -7.17
N TRP A 81 3.86 12.92 -7.22
CA TRP A 81 2.80 13.11 -6.22
C TRP A 81 3.20 12.66 -4.82
N ILE A 82 3.93 11.54 -4.71
CA ILE A 82 4.44 11.06 -3.43
C ILE A 82 5.36 12.11 -2.80
N GLU A 83 6.30 12.68 -3.56
CA GLU A 83 7.22 13.70 -3.06
C GLU A 83 6.47 14.94 -2.58
N ARG A 84 5.50 15.42 -3.34
CA ARG A 84 4.67 16.58 -2.94
C ARG A 84 3.88 16.31 -1.66
N LYS A 85 3.30 15.12 -1.54
CA LYS A 85 2.53 14.74 -0.36
C LYS A 85 3.40 14.57 0.88
N LYS A 86 4.62 14.06 0.72
CA LYS A 86 5.60 14.01 1.81
C LYS A 86 5.96 15.39 2.33
N GLU A 87 6.15 16.36 1.44
CA GLU A 87 6.41 17.75 1.83
C GLU A 87 5.27 18.32 2.67
N VAL A 88 4.03 18.07 2.27
CA VAL A 88 2.84 18.52 3.04
C VAL A 88 2.83 17.89 4.44
N VAL A 89 3.12 16.59 4.54
CA VAL A 89 3.20 15.90 5.83
C VAL A 89 4.31 16.48 6.70
N ALA A 90 5.49 16.73 6.11
CA ALA A 90 6.61 17.31 6.83
C ALA A 90 6.26 18.70 7.38
N GLN A 91 5.60 19.53 6.58
CA GLN A 91 5.13 20.86 7.01
C GLN A 91 4.16 20.76 8.17
N ARG A 92 3.21 19.82 8.12
CA ARG A 92 2.24 19.60 9.19
C ARG A 92 2.91 19.15 10.48
N LEU A 93 3.95 18.32 10.37
CA LEU A 93 4.74 17.88 11.54
C LEU A 93 5.48 19.04 12.21
N ASP A 94 5.85 20.06 11.46
CA ASP A 94 6.58 21.23 11.96
C ASP A 94 5.65 22.36 12.44
N GLU A 95 4.34 22.25 12.24
CA GLU A 95 3.36 23.24 12.71
C GLU A 95 3.31 23.28 14.23
N LYS A 96 3.32 24.51 14.81
CA LYS A 96 3.28 24.73 16.27
C LYS A 96 2.00 24.22 16.91
N GLU A 97 0.92 24.19 16.16
CA GLU A 97 -0.39 23.72 16.63
C GLU A 97 -0.54 22.20 16.54
N PHE A 98 0.46 21.52 15.96
CA PHE A 98 0.44 20.08 15.87
C PHE A 98 0.53 19.45 17.26
N ARG A 99 -0.41 18.57 17.55
CA ARG A 99 -0.45 17.85 18.81
C ARG A 99 -0.09 16.39 18.57
N PRO A 100 0.85 15.81 19.36
CA PRO A 100 1.17 14.40 19.26
C PRO A 100 -0.08 13.52 19.43
N ALA A 101 -0.15 12.44 18.68
CA ALA A 101 -1.28 11.50 18.73
C ALA A 101 -1.55 11.00 20.16
N LYS A 102 -0.50 10.81 20.95
CA LYS A 102 -0.61 10.40 22.38
C LYS A 102 -1.46 11.36 23.20
N GLU A 103 -1.31 12.66 23.00
CA GLU A 103 -2.08 13.68 23.73
C GLU A 103 -3.54 13.66 23.35
N ILE A 104 -3.81 13.55 22.04
CA ILE A 104 -5.17 13.48 21.51
C ILE A 104 -5.88 12.22 22.02
N MET A 105 -5.19 11.09 21.99
CA MET A 105 -5.72 9.81 22.46
C MET A 105 -6.02 9.87 23.96
N LYS A 106 -5.13 10.45 24.75
CA LYS A 106 -5.30 10.59 26.21
C LYS A 106 -6.53 11.44 26.54
N GLU A 107 -6.73 12.57 25.87
CA GLU A 107 -7.91 13.44 26.06
C GLU A 107 -9.22 12.74 25.75
N ASN A 108 -9.21 11.85 24.76
CA ASN A 108 -10.40 11.12 24.32
C ASN A 108 -10.54 9.74 24.96
N ASN A 109 -9.72 9.41 25.93
CA ASN A 109 -9.72 8.12 26.64
C ASN A 109 -9.52 6.91 25.71
N ILE A 110 -8.65 7.07 24.72
CA ILE A 110 -8.36 6.01 23.75
C ILE A 110 -7.10 5.23 24.11
#